data_655ba703b43698d36da5c66013da7964
#
_entry.id   655ba703b43698d36da5c66013da7964
#
_cell.length_a   1.000
_cell.length_b   1.000
_cell.length_c   1.000
_cell.angle_alpha   90.00
_cell.angle_beta   90.00
_cell.angle_gamma   90.00
#
_symmetry.space_group_name_H-M   'P 1'
#
loop_
_entity.id
_entity.type
_entity.pdbx_description
1 polymer ?
#
loop_
_entity_poly.entity_id
_entity_poly.type
_entity_poly.pdbx_seq_one_letter_code
_entity_poly.pdbx_strand_id
1 'polypeptide(L)'
;MMRMRLYRKPLCILLLVVTIPVVFLVLLTWTPKPYNAVDIRYRARGKPESQVENGLRFLSQKYAHVPYTIKEDVVRLLTSNSCQCQNVDNPINLPFIQKYLPHVWAHSFENVYNVSELEGVKRRRSQEYRSFIERTQSSADLLVVAKANSPLEYPTQGVEVRPLQSIVVPGLSLQASSRDEYRVNLTATLGTFNVAAEVHGVKVQGEGEMHLSLSSPQLENLNRQLEFIVYTNTRFHPNTADTVLLDTDGHQASFTIKVRYRVTPRLYNSGSEEGYNVSALVTIATKTFLRYDKLRDLIESIRKFYPTVSIIIADDSDKPEKIQGPFIEHYIMPFGKGWFAGRNLAISQVTTKYVLWVDDDFIFTANTKVEKLVDVLEKTSLDLVGGAVREVTGYTATFRQKISVESGGEEGDCIHIRKGYHHDIQGFPNCVITDGVINFFLARTDKVQQVGFDPSLARAAHLEFFMDGLGKLHVGSCSDVIVGHASKIKLPWTKTESEKTYTKFRYPSSSDNDVKAKHTFFYFKNRLKCMTMD
;
A
#
# COMPACT_ATOMS: atom_id res chain seq x y z
N MET A 1 -28.15 21.51 67.31
CA MET A 1 -28.07 21.28 65.86
C MET A 1 -27.47 22.48 65.13
N MET A 2 -26.26 22.90 65.45
CA MET A 2 -25.67 24.09 64.84
C MET A 2 -24.17 24.19 65.15
N ARG A 3 -23.34 23.27 64.59
CA ARG A 3 -21.87 23.32 64.73
C ARG A 3 -21.12 22.55 63.66
N MET A 4 -21.65 22.48 62.40
CA MET A 4 -20.94 21.73 61.31
C MET A 4 -20.79 22.53 60.00
N ARG A 5 -20.87 23.85 60.01
CA ARG A 5 -20.78 24.68 58.77
C ARG A 5 -19.53 25.53 58.63
N LEU A 6 -18.61 25.52 59.60
CA LEU A 6 -17.47 26.47 59.59
C LEU A 6 -16.14 25.87 59.07
N TYR A 7 -16.02 24.56 58.84
CA TYR A 7 -14.76 23.93 58.40
C TYR A 7 -14.66 23.62 56.90
N ARG A 8 -15.75 23.82 56.12
CA ARG A 8 -15.70 23.56 54.67
C ARG A 8 -15.13 24.72 53.84
N LYS A 9 -15.25 25.97 54.29
CA LYS A 9 -14.76 27.14 53.53
C LYS A 9 -13.23 27.25 53.43
N PRO A 10 -12.41 27.03 54.47
CA PRO A 10 -10.97 27.11 54.36
C PRO A 10 -10.37 25.98 53.52
N LEU A 11 -10.98 24.77 53.52
CA LEU A 11 -10.48 23.65 52.70
C LEU A 11 -10.71 23.87 51.20
N CYS A 12 -11.85 24.47 50.83
CA CYS A 12 -12.13 24.86 49.44
C CYS A 12 -11.23 25.99 48.95
N ILE A 13 -10.89 26.94 49.81
CA ILE A 13 -9.98 28.04 49.49
C ILE A 13 -8.55 27.49 49.37
N LEU A 14 -8.13 26.59 50.24
CA LEU A 14 -6.81 25.94 50.18
C LEU A 14 -6.68 25.09 48.92
N LEU A 15 -7.72 24.34 48.54
CA LEU A 15 -7.74 23.58 47.27
C LEU A 15 -7.67 24.52 46.06
N LEU A 16 -8.39 25.64 46.04
CA LEU A 16 -8.33 26.61 44.95
C LEU A 16 -6.96 27.32 44.89
N VAL A 17 -6.35 27.64 46.01
CA VAL A 17 -5.03 28.30 46.09
C VAL A 17 -3.90 27.36 45.64
N VAL A 18 -4.06 26.05 45.78
CA VAL A 18 -3.07 25.06 45.30
C VAL A 18 -3.34 24.63 43.86
N THR A 19 -4.60 24.42 43.46
CA THR A 19 -4.93 23.95 42.12
C THR A 19 -4.78 25.00 41.03
N ILE A 20 -5.09 26.28 41.33
CA ILE A 20 -4.93 27.38 40.36
C ILE A 20 -3.47 27.59 39.95
N PRO A 21 -2.49 27.68 40.85
CA PRO A 21 -1.08 27.78 40.44
C PRO A 21 -0.56 26.54 39.72
N VAL A 22 -1.00 25.35 40.11
CA VAL A 22 -0.60 24.11 39.42
C VAL A 22 -1.16 24.04 37.99
N VAL A 23 -2.45 24.42 37.81
CA VAL A 23 -3.06 24.53 36.48
C VAL A 23 -2.39 25.65 35.67
N PHE A 24 -2.03 26.77 36.30
CA PHE A 24 -1.34 27.89 35.64
C PHE A 24 0.10 27.51 35.27
N LEU A 25 0.79 26.76 36.12
CA LEU A 25 2.13 26.22 35.83
C LEU A 25 2.07 25.20 34.67
N VAL A 26 1.09 24.31 34.66
CA VAL A 26 0.84 23.37 33.56
C VAL A 26 0.49 24.11 32.27
N LEU A 27 -0.34 25.16 32.34
CA LEU A 27 -0.67 25.98 31.18
C LEU A 27 0.51 26.80 30.67
N LEU A 28 1.38 27.32 31.57
CA LEU A 28 2.61 28.03 31.17
C LEU A 28 3.66 27.10 30.57
N THR A 29 3.71 25.85 31.01
CA THR A 29 4.57 24.84 30.37
C THR A 29 3.97 24.29 29.08
N TRP A 30 2.67 24.50 28.87
CA TRP A 30 1.90 24.08 27.69
C TRP A 30 1.68 25.16 26.65
N THR A 31 2.22 26.37 26.83
CA THR A 31 2.23 27.31 25.72
C THR A 31 3.08 26.72 24.60
N PRO A 32 2.49 26.38 23.46
CA PRO A 32 3.30 26.01 22.31
C PRO A 32 4.22 27.21 22.05
N LYS A 33 5.53 26.98 22.03
CA LYS A 33 6.48 27.98 21.56
C LYS A 33 5.94 28.51 20.25
N PRO A 34 5.92 29.85 20.04
CA PRO A 34 5.48 30.40 18.76
C PRO A 34 6.30 29.69 17.68
N TYR A 35 5.60 29.07 16.75
CA TYR A 35 6.18 28.54 15.55
C TYR A 35 6.85 29.70 14.84
N ASN A 36 8.12 29.87 15.03
CA ASN A 36 8.92 30.55 14.04
C ASN A 36 8.73 29.71 12.78
N ALA A 37 8.21 30.34 11.74
CA ALA A 37 8.18 29.79 10.40
C ALA A 37 9.64 29.43 10.04
N VAL A 38 10.07 28.27 10.48
CA VAL A 38 11.33 27.70 10.10
C VAL A 38 11.10 27.26 8.67
N ASP A 39 11.69 28.07 7.81
CA ASP A 39 12.06 27.75 6.45
C ASP A 39 12.15 26.22 6.28
N ILE A 40 11.12 25.62 5.66
CA ILE A 40 11.13 24.21 5.29
C ILE A 40 12.10 24.09 4.11
N ARG A 41 13.35 24.37 4.36
CA ARG A 41 14.41 23.81 3.56
C ARG A 41 14.44 22.34 3.94
N TYR A 42 14.01 21.53 3.00
CA TYR A 42 14.27 20.10 2.98
C TYR A 42 15.74 19.85 3.33
N ARG A 43 16.03 19.71 4.60
CA ARG A 43 17.26 19.09 5.04
C ARG A 43 17.03 17.58 4.99
N ALA A 44 17.16 17.02 3.79
CA ALA A 44 17.56 15.64 3.63
C ALA A 44 18.89 15.44 4.39
N ARG A 45 18.83 15.12 5.67
CA ARG A 45 19.98 14.77 6.51
C ARG A 45 20.02 13.28 6.81
N GLY A 46 19.99 12.45 5.81
CA GLY A 46 20.91 11.33 5.74
C GLY A 46 21.64 11.58 4.42
N LYS A 47 22.88 11.98 4.53
CA LYS A 47 23.63 12.54 3.41
C LYS A 47 23.47 11.65 2.19
N PRO A 48 22.76 12.07 1.11
CA PRO A 48 22.86 11.41 -0.20
C PRO A 48 24.34 11.33 -0.62
N GLU A 49 25.14 12.33 -0.20
CA GLU A 49 26.59 12.35 -0.35
C GLU A 49 27.29 11.13 0.23
N SER A 50 26.90 10.61 1.39
CA SER A 50 27.57 9.44 1.98
C SER A 50 27.28 8.14 1.23
N GLN A 51 26.09 7.98 0.67
CA GLN A 51 25.74 6.81 -0.16
C GLN A 51 26.41 6.90 -1.53
N VAL A 52 26.40 8.09 -2.14
CA VAL A 52 27.12 8.34 -3.40
C VAL A 52 28.61 8.13 -3.21
N GLU A 53 29.20 8.66 -2.13
CA GLU A 53 30.62 8.53 -1.83
C GLU A 53 31.03 7.08 -1.57
N ASN A 54 30.22 6.31 -0.83
CA ASN A 54 30.45 4.88 -0.61
C ASN A 54 30.31 4.06 -1.90
N GLY A 55 29.30 4.36 -2.72
CA GLY A 55 29.12 3.72 -4.02
C GLY A 55 30.27 4.03 -4.98
N LEU A 56 30.71 5.28 -5.06
CA LEU A 56 31.86 5.69 -5.86
C LEU A 56 33.15 5.02 -5.39
N ARG A 57 33.35 4.92 -4.08
CA ARG A 57 34.53 4.25 -3.50
C ARG A 57 34.57 2.76 -3.86
N PHE A 58 33.42 2.08 -3.77
CA PHE A 58 33.29 0.67 -4.20
C PHE A 58 33.57 0.50 -5.70
N LEU A 59 32.95 1.32 -6.56
CA LEU A 59 33.17 1.26 -8.01
C LEU A 59 34.60 1.63 -8.38
N SER A 60 35.23 2.57 -7.67
CA SER A 60 36.62 2.98 -7.93
C SER A 60 37.63 1.87 -7.62
N GLN A 61 37.36 1.06 -6.60
CA GLN A 61 38.21 -0.09 -6.27
C GLN A 61 38.02 -1.25 -7.23
N LYS A 62 36.77 -1.59 -7.56
CA LYS A 62 36.44 -2.77 -8.35
C LYS A 62 36.56 -2.54 -9.86
N TYR A 63 36.33 -1.32 -10.33
CA TYR A 63 36.26 -0.96 -11.77
C TYR A 63 37.19 0.24 -12.06
N ALA A 64 38.49 0.10 -11.74
CA ALA A 64 39.49 1.16 -11.93
C ALA A 64 39.59 1.64 -13.39
N HIS A 65 39.35 0.75 -14.35
CA HIS A 65 39.42 1.01 -15.78
C HIS A 65 38.22 1.82 -16.35
N VAL A 66 37.15 1.97 -15.58
CA VAL A 66 35.97 2.73 -16.01
C VAL A 66 36.14 4.21 -15.67
N PRO A 67 35.86 5.15 -16.59
CA PRO A 67 35.95 6.59 -16.32
C PRO A 67 35.13 7.03 -15.11
N TYR A 68 35.65 8.00 -14.35
CA TYR A 68 35.02 8.49 -13.12
C TYR A 68 33.60 9.03 -13.37
N THR A 69 33.39 9.79 -14.45
CA THR A 69 32.10 10.36 -14.83
C THR A 69 31.01 9.29 -15.00
N ILE A 70 31.34 8.17 -15.62
CA ILE A 70 30.42 7.04 -15.80
C ILE A 70 30.08 6.40 -14.45
N LYS A 71 31.08 6.25 -13.57
CA LYS A 71 30.86 5.73 -12.22
C LYS A 71 29.93 6.64 -11.41
N GLU A 72 30.14 7.94 -11.51
CA GLU A 72 29.32 8.95 -10.83
C GLU A 72 27.87 8.91 -11.32
N ASP A 73 27.64 8.86 -12.63
CA ASP A 73 26.31 8.77 -13.22
C ASP A 73 25.59 7.50 -12.78
N VAL A 74 26.27 6.35 -12.78
CA VAL A 74 25.71 5.07 -12.31
C VAL A 74 25.33 5.14 -10.85
N VAL A 75 26.20 5.68 -9.98
CA VAL A 75 25.90 5.79 -8.55
C VAL A 75 24.74 6.75 -8.30
N ARG A 76 24.68 7.88 -9.01
CA ARG A 76 23.56 8.82 -8.92
C ARG A 76 22.24 8.16 -9.35
N LEU A 77 22.26 7.37 -10.41
CA LEU A 77 21.09 6.64 -10.89
C LEU A 77 20.62 5.60 -9.85
N LEU A 78 21.54 4.87 -9.23
CA LEU A 78 21.25 3.87 -8.20
C LEU A 78 20.77 4.50 -6.89
N THR A 79 21.21 5.71 -6.54
CA THR A 79 20.86 6.39 -5.30
C THR A 79 19.68 7.34 -5.41
N SER A 80 19.27 7.71 -6.64
CA SER A 80 18.21 8.71 -6.89
C SER A 80 16.82 8.29 -6.40
N ASN A 81 16.60 7.01 -6.11
CA ASN A 81 15.29 6.45 -5.75
C ASN A 81 15.13 6.12 -4.26
N SER A 82 16.07 6.50 -3.41
CA SER A 82 15.93 6.29 -1.97
C SER A 82 15.18 7.46 -1.31
N CYS A 83 13.89 7.28 -1.04
CA CYS A 83 13.12 8.22 -0.24
C CYS A 83 13.23 7.83 1.25
N GLN A 84 13.87 8.67 2.06
CA GLN A 84 13.85 8.54 3.51
C GLN A 84 12.85 9.54 4.09
N CYS A 85 11.74 9.04 4.62
CA CYS A 85 10.81 9.87 5.37
C CYS A 85 11.42 10.18 6.75
N GLN A 86 11.59 11.47 7.09
CA GLN A 86 12.01 11.87 8.43
C GLN A 86 10.78 12.16 9.29
N ASN A 87 10.82 11.64 10.51
CA ASN A 87 9.82 11.96 11.53
C ASN A 87 9.99 13.42 11.95
N VAL A 88 8.92 14.19 11.84
CA VAL A 88 8.91 15.60 12.25
C VAL A 88 8.41 15.78 13.69
N ASP A 89 7.64 14.85 14.21
CA ASP A 89 7.08 14.92 15.56
C ASP A 89 7.33 13.62 16.32
N ASN A 90 8.16 13.68 17.37
CA ASN A 90 8.22 12.62 18.36
C ASN A 90 6.88 12.59 19.11
N PRO A 91 6.03 11.54 18.96
CA PRO A 91 4.85 11.42 19.77
C PRO A 91 5.31 11.30 21.23
N ILE A 92 4.68 12.06 22.11
CA ILE A 92 4.91 11.93 23.56
C ILE A 92 4.35 10.55 23.94
N ASN A 93 5.24 9.58 24.10
CA ASN A 93 4.87 8.22 24.52
C ASN A 93 4.65 8.25 26.03
N LEU A 94 3.45 8.62 26.47
CA LEU A 94 3.08 8.61 27.89
C LEU A 94 2.61 7.20 28.25
N PRO A 95 3.28 6.51 29.19
CA PRO A 95 3.02 5.11 29.53
C PRO A 95 1.62 4.84 30.07
N PHE A 96 0.81 5.86 30.32
CA PHE A 96 -0.55 5.74 30.87
C PHE A 96 -1.65 6.30 29.94
N ILE A 97 -1.32 6.63 28.70
CA ILE A 97 -2.25 7.27 27.76
C ILE A 97 -3.53 6.45 27.54
N GLN A 98 -3.43 5.13 27.42
CA GLN A 98 -4.61 4.25 27.22
C GLN A 98 -5.59 4.30 28.41
N LYS A 99 -5.11 4.56 29.63
CA LYS A 99 -5.93 4.61 30.82
C LYS A 99 -6.69 5.92 30.97
N TYR A 100 -6.14 7.03 30.47
CA TYR A 100 -6.67 8.38 30.64
C TYR A 100 -7.26 8.97 29.37
N LEU A 101 -6.87 8.47 28.19
CA LEU A 101 -7.36 8.91 26.89
C LEU A 101 -7.90 7.70 26.11
N PRO A 102 -9.16 7.29 26.37
CA PRO A 102 -9.74 6.07 25.80
C PRO A 102 -9.89 6.10 24.26
N HIS A 103 -9.60 7.22 23.62
CA HIS A 103 -9.65 7.38 22.16
C HIS A 103 -8.31 7.09 21.47
N VAL A 104 -7.21 6.96 22.23
CA VAL A 104 -5.90 6.62 21.68
C VAL A 104 -5.71 5.11 21.75
N TRP A 105 -5.67 4.48 20.59
CA TRP A 105 -5.41 3.07 20.46
C TRP A 105 -3.91 2.86 20.24
N ALA A 106 -3.26 2.18 21.19
CA ALA A 106 -1.86 1.81 21.06
C ALA A 106 -1.73 0.29 21.07
N HIS A 107 -1.11 -0.23 20.05
CA HIS A 107 -0.81 -1.65 19.90
C HIS A 107 0.70 -1.84 19.79
N SER A 108 1.24 -2.75 20.58
CA SER A 108 2.62 -3.22 20.48
C SER A 108 2.65 -4.73 20.55
N PHE A 109 3.77 -5.35 20.22
CA PHE A 109 3.91 -6.80 20.37
C PHE A 109 3.62 -7.25 21.79
N GLU A 110 4.09 -6.51 22.80
CA GLU A 110 3.90 -6.80 24.21
C GLU A 110 2.42 -6.79 24.62
N ASN A 111 1.62 -5.96 23.97
CA ASN A 111 0.19 -5.80 24.29
C ASN A 111 -0.70 -6.79 23.55
N VAL A 112 -0.23 -7.33 22.43
CA VAL A 112 -1.05 -8.11 21.48
C VAL A 112 -0.78 -9.61 21.57
N TYR A 113 0.45 -9.99 21.93
CA TYR A 113 0.85 -11.40 21.98
C TYR A 113 1.06 -11.89 23.42
N ASN A 114 0.75 -13.16 23.65
CA ASN A 114 1.06 -13.79 24.93
C ASN A 114 2.57 -13.85 25.15
N VAL A 115 2.99 -13.78 26.41
CA VAL A 115 4.42 -13.79 26.78
C VAL A 115 5.16 -15.01 26.21
N SER A 116 4.50 -16.17 26.15
CA SER A 116 5.07 -17.41 25.58
C SER A 116 5.31 -17.35 24.06
N GLU A 117 4.53 -16.53 23.34
CA GLU A 117 4.63 -16.37 21.86
C GLU A 117 5.54 -15.22 21.47
N LEU A 118 5.71 -14.25 22.38
CA LEU A 118 6.28 -12.92 22.10
C LEU A 118 7.67 -13.00 21.47
N GLU A 119 8.59 -13.76 22.06
CA GLU A 119 9.96 -13.87 21.55
C GLU A 119 10.04 -14.54 20.18
N GLY A 120 9.17 -15.53 19.93
CA GLY A 120 9.05 -16.16 18.61
C GLY A 120 8.54 -15.19 17.55
N VAL A 121 7.55 -14.36 17.91
CA VAL A 121 6.99 -13.33 17.03
C VAL A 121 8.03 -12.25 16.73
N LYS A 122 8.71 -11.71 17.73
CA LYS A 122 9.75 -10.70 17.56
C LYS A 122 10.85 -11.17 16.63
N ARG A 123 11.36 -12.39 16.83
CA ARG A 123 12.42 -12.98 15.99
C ARG A 123 11.99 -13.12 14.54
N ARG A 124 10.80 -13.68 14.30
CA ARG A 124 10.24 -13.79 12.95
C ARG A 124 10.06 -12.43 12.29
N ARG A 125 9.49 -11.45 13.00
CA ARG A 125 9.29 -10.09 12.49
C ARG A 125 10.59 -9.39 12.17
N SER A 126 11.60 -9.53 13.00
CA SER A 126 12.92 -8.98 12.74
C SER A 126 13.57 -9.57 11.47
N GLN A 127 13.41 -10.87 11.24
CA GLN A 127 13.89 -11.52 10.01
C GLN A 127 13.13 -11.01 8.78
N GLU A 128 11.80 -10.94 8.86
CA GLU A 128 10.95 -10.45 7.76
C GLU A 128 11.21 -8.97 7.46
N TYR A 129 11.44 -8.16 8.50
CA TYR A 129 11.76 -6.75 8.34
C TYR A 129 13.12 -6.54 7.67
N ARG A 130 14.16 -7.26 8.07
CA ARG A 130 15.47 -7.23 7.41
C ARG A 130 15.33 -7.60 5.93
N SER A 131 14.69 -8.69 5.65
CA SER A 131 14.41 -9.15 4.30
C SER A 131 13.59 -8.13 3.48
N PHE A 132 12.63 -7.44 4.11
CA PHE A 132 11.89 -6.35 3.48
C PHE A 132 12.80 -5.15 3.15
N ILE A 133 13.64 -4.71 4.09
CA ILE A 133 14.57 -3.60 3.87
C ILE A 133 15.58 -3.92 2.76
N GLU A 134 16.17 -5.12 2.77
CA GLU A 134 17.07 -5.56 1.71
C GLU A 134 16.42 -5.47 0.33
N ARG A 135 15.16 -5.91 0.20
CA ARG A 135 14.42 -5.85 -1.06
C ARG A 135 14.05 -4.44 -1.50
N THR A 136 13.71 -3.56 -0.55
CA THR A 136 13.35 -2.18 -0.87
C THR A 136 14.57 -1.31 -1.15
N GLN A 137 15.72 -1.68 -0.62
CA GLN A 137 17.00 -1.02 -0.88
C GLN A 137 17.71 -1.58 -2.11
N SER A 138 17.39 -2.82 -2.53
CA SER A 138 17.91 -3.34 -3.79
C SER A 138 17.32 -2.50 -4.93
N SER A 139 18.20 -1.81 -5.66
CA SER A 139 17.78 -1.04 -6.82
C SER A 139 17.19 -2.00 -7.86
N ALA A 140 16.03 -1.63 -8.42
CA ALA A 140 15.47 -2.36 -9.56
C ALA A 140 16.40 -2.31 -10.80
N ASP A 141 17.36 -1.39 -10.80
CA ASP A 141 18.37 -1.21 -11.82
C ASP A 141 19.73 -1.56 -11.23
N LEU A 142 20.14 -2.82 -11.42
CA LEU A 142 21.45 -3.29 -11.02
C LEU A 142 22.50 -2.91 -12.07
N LEU A 143 23.70 -2.57 -11.61
CA LEU A 143 24.85 -2.50 -12.50
C LEU A 143 25.20 -3.91 -12.95
N VAL A 144 24.88 -4.22 -14.20
CA VAL A 144 25.23 -5.50 -14.80
C VAL A 144 26.62 -5.39 -15.42
N VAL A 145 27.55 -6.17 -14.92
CA VAL A 145 28.85 -6.37 -15.56
C VAL A 145 28.75 -7.58 -16.44
N ALA A 146 28.60 -7.37 -17.76
CA ALA A 146 28.61 -8.45 -18.72
C ALA A 146 29.98 -9.16 -18.70
N LYS A 147 29.97 -10.45 -18.40
CA LYS A 147 31.16 -11.29 -18.52
C LYS A 147 31.31 -11.69 -19.99
N ALA A 148 32.44 -11.34 -20.58
CA ALA A 148 32.79 -11.85 -21.92
C ALA A 148 32.88 -13.39 -21.91
N ASN A 149 32.42 -14.04 -22.98
CA ASN A 149 32.48 -15.49 -23.18
C ASN A 149 31.72 -16.31 -22.11
N SER A 150 30.64 -15.78 -21.53
CA SER A 150 29.77 -16.58 -20.69
C SER A 150 29.03 -17.62 -21.53
N PRO A 151 28.96 -18.89 -21.10
CA PRO A 151 28.14 -19.89 -21.77
C PRO A 151 26.65 -19.71 -21.50
N LEU A 152 26.27 -18.83 -20.60
CA LEU A 152 24.89 -18.57 -20.18
C LEU A 152 24.31 -17.35 -20.89
N GLU A 153 23.18 -17.54 -21.54
CA GLU A 153 22.31 -16.46 -22.01
C GLU A 153 21.16 -16.26 -21.04
N TYR A 154 20.82 -15.02 -20.77
CA TYR A 154 19.81 -14.65 -19.80
C TYR A 154 19.33 -13.20 -20.04
N PRO A 155 18.17 -12.80 -19.51
CA PRO A 155 17.63 -11.45 -19.70
C PRO A 155 18.46 -10.40 -18.94
N THR A 156 19.52 -9.88 -19.56
CA THR A 156 20.44 -8.90 -18.94
C THR A 156 19.79 -7.61 -18.50
N GLN A 157 18.66 -7.21 -19.11
CA GLN A 157 17.85 -6.04 -18.72
C GLN A 157 16.86 -6.37 -17.61
N GLY A 158 16.83 -7.62 -17.15
CA GLY A 158 15.83 -8.14 -16.26
C GLY A 158 14.48 -8.38 -16.94
N VAL A 159 13.53 -8.88 -16.17
CA VAL A 159 12.14 -9.09 -16.59
C VAL A 159 11.21 -8.44 -15.58
N GLU A 160 9.97 -8.19 -16.00
CA GLU A 160 8.95 -7.57 -15.14
C GLU A 160 7.84 -8.56 -14.85
N VAL A 161 7.45 -8.66 -13.59
CA VAL A 161 6.31 -9.44 -13.12
C VAL A 161 5.40 -8.56 -12.25
N ARG A 162 4.10 -8.78 -12.32
CA ARG A 162 3.17 -8.15 -11.38
C ARG A 162 3.23 -8.84 -10.01
N PRO A 163 2.96 -8.13 -8.91
CA PRO A 163 2.87 -8.76 -7.60
C PRO A 163 1.92 -9.96 -7.59
N LEU A 164 2.34 -11.07 -7.00
CA LEU A 164 1.61 -12.34 -6.91
C LEU A 164 1.24 -12.97 -8.27
N GLN A 165 1.95 -12.66 -9.33
CA GLN A 165 1.73 -13.23 -10.66
C GLN A 165 2.95 -14.04 -11.11
N SER A 166 2.73 -14.83 -12.15
CA SER A 166 3.75 -15.65 -12.80
C SER A 166 4.13 -15.08 -14.16
N ILE A 167 5.35 -15.35 -14.59
CA ILE A 167 5.86 -14.99 -15.91
C ILE A 167 6.74 -16.12 -16.43
N VAL A 168 6.68 -16.40 -17.72
CA VAL A 168 7.70 -17.20 -18.39
C VAL A 168 8.97 -16.36 -18.54
N VAL A 169 10.10 -16.86 -18.05
CA VAL A 169 11.38 -16.14 -18.10
C VAL A 169 11.97 -16.27 -19.50
N PRO A 170 12.08 -15.17 -20.27
CA PRO A 170 12.57 -15.26 -21.64
C PRO A 170 14.11 -15.31 -21.71
N GLY A 171 14.63 -15.83 -22.80
CA GLY A 171 16.03 -15.70 -23.19
C GLY A 171 17.02 -16.47 -22.32
N LEU A 172 16.59 -17.56 -21.70
CA LEU A 172 17.48 -18.49 -21.02
C LEU A 172 18.01 -19.52 -22.01
N SER A 173 19.33 -19.64 -22.14
CA SER A 173 19.96 -20.71 -22.88
C SER A 173 21.36 -21.00 -22.38
N LEU A 174 21.87 -22.20 -22.70
CA LEU A 174 23.23 -22.64 -22.42
C LEU A 174 23.94 -22.91 -23.72
N GLN A 175 25.14 -22.37 -23.87
CA GLN A 175 26.07 -22.69 -24.94
C GLN A 175 27.23 -23.51 -24.35
N ALA A 176 27.34 -24.76 -24.72
CA ALA A 176 28.38 -25.64 -24.19
C ALA A 176 28.91 -26.61 -25.25
N SER A 177 30.18 -27.00 -25.13
CA SER A 177 30.75 -28.10 -25.91
C SER A 177 30.13 -29.44 -25.51
N SER A 178 30.33 -30.48 -26.35
CA SER A 178 29.80 -31.83 -26.10
C SER A 178 30.24 -32.38 -24.73
N ARG A 179 29.29 -32.88 -23.95
CA ARG A 179 29.43 -33.44 -22.59
C ARG A 179 28.45 -34.59 -22.40
N ASP A 180 28.71 -35.41 -21.39
CA ASP A 180 27.82 -36.53 -21.02
C ASP A 180 26.51 -36.02 -20.35
N GLU A 181 26.56 -34.94 -19.60
CA GLU A 181 25.41 -34.32 -18.98
C GLU A 181 25.56 -32.78 -18.91
N TYR A 182 24.49 -32.08 -19.20
CA TYR A 182 24.36 -30.63 -19.04
C TYR A 182 23.48 -30.35 -17.86
N ARG A 183 23.87 -29.38 -17.02
CA ARG A 183 23.10 -28.98 -15.82
C ARG A 183 23.00 -27.48 -15.74
N VAL A 184 21.79 -26.99 -15.38
CA VAL A 184 21.51 -25.57 -15.09
C VAL A 184 20.71 -25.49 -13.83
N ASN A 185 21.12 -24.61 -12.92
CA ASN A 185 20.42 -24.32 -11.67
C ASN A 185 19.95 -22.87 -11.67
N LEU A 186 18.73 -22.64 -11.22
CA LEU A 186 18.16 -21.32 -10.96
C LEU A 186 17.84 -21.19 -9.47
N THR A 187 18.21 -20.06 -8.88
CA THR A 187 17.90 -19.79 -7.47
C THR A 187 17.36 -18.37 -7.35
N ALA A 188 16.13 -18.22 -6.84
CA ALA A 188 15.50 -16.95 -6.53
C ALA A 188 15.66 -16.62 -5.04
N THR A 189 15.46 -15.36 -4.65
CA THR A 189 15.49 -14.94 -3.24
C THR A 189 14.10 -14.81 -2.65
N LEU A 190 13.05 -14.74 -3.46
CA LEU A 190 11.66 -14.49 -3.03
C LEU A 190 10.62 -15.32 -3.73
N GLY A 191 10.76 -15.49 -5.02
CA GLY A 191 9.82 -16.21 -5.84
C GLY A 191 10.13 -17.69 -5.93
N THR A 192 9.28 -18.41 -6.62
CA THR A 192 9.44 -19.84 -6.88
C THR A 192 9.47 -20.12 -8.37
N PHE A 193 10.08 -21.25 -8.73
CA PHE A 193 10.16 -21.70 -10.12
C PHE A 193 9.27 -22.91 -10.38
N ASN A 194 8.71 -22.94 -11.56
CA ASN A 194 8.00 -24.07 -12.15
C ASN A 194 8.38 -24.21 -13.62
N VAL A 195 7.90 -25.24 -14.28
CA VAL A 195 7.96 -25.36 -15.73
C VAL A 195 6.55 -25.31 -16.33
N ALA A 196 6.39 -24.59 -17.45
CA ALA A 196 5.12 -24.52 -18.16
C ALA A 196 4.81 -25.81 -18.94
N ALA A 197 5.86 -26.56 -19.31
CA ALA A 197 5.78 -27.84 -19.96
C ALA A 197 7.08 -28.63 -19.72
N GLU A 198 7.00 -29.97 -19.68
CA GLU A 198 8.14 -30.85 -19.55
C GLU A 198 8.64 -31.25 -20.93
N VAL A 199 9.97 -31.25 -21.11
CA VAL A 199 10.64 -31.71 -22.31
C VAL A 199 11.20 -33.11 -22.05
N HIS A 200 10.89 -34.04 -22.93
CA HIS A 200 11.38 -35.43 -22.83
C HIS A 200 12.92 -35.49 -22.78
N GLY A 201 13.44 -36.27 -21.83
CA GLY A 201 14.89 -36.40 -21.61
C GLY A 201 15.53 -35.29 -20.78
N VAL A 202 14.73 -34.43 -20.19
CA VAL A 202 15.17 -33.45 -19.18
C VAL A 202 14.64 -33.85 -17.80
N LYS A 203 15.54 -33.89 -16.83
CA LYS A 203 15.19 -34.09 -15.44
C LYS A 203 14.99 -32.72 -14.77
N VAL A 204 13.82 -32.51 -14.19
CA VAL A 204 13.46 -31.29 -13.45
C VAL A 204 13.34 -31.60 -11.96
N GLN A 205 13.95 -30.79 -11.11
CA GLN A 205 13.90 -30.93 -9.65
C GLN A 205 13.70 -29.57 -8.98
N GLY A 206 12.83 -29.51 -7.97
CA GLY A 206 12.57 -28.28 -7.20
C GLY A 206 11.44 -27.43 -7.76
N GLU A 207 10.46 -28.01 -8.46
CA GLU A 207 9.27 -27.28 -8.88
C GLU A 207 8.46 -26.78 -7.67
N GLY A 208 8.01 -25.53 -7.76
CA GLY A 208 7.33 -24.85 -6.67
C GLY A 208 8.27 -24.29 -5.60
N GLU A 209 9.58 -24.49 -5.71
CA GLU A 209 10.58 -24.02 -4.75
C GLU A 209 11.38 -22.83 -5.28
N MET A 210 12.16 -22.19 -4.42
CA MET A 210 13.06 -21.10 -4.79
C MET A 210 14.29 -21.56 -5.57
N HIS A 211 14.57 -22.86 -5.55
CA HIS A 211 15.68 -23.48 -6.26
C HIS A 211 15.16 -24.52 -7.25
N LEU A 212 15.51 -24.37 -8.52
CA LEU A 212 15.17 -25.28 -9.60
C LEU A 212 16.45 -25.80 -10.25
N SER A 213 16.56 -27.11 -10.41
CA SER A 213 17.69 -27.79 -11.10
C SER A 213 17.19 -28.55 -12.32
N LEU A 214 17.86 -28.33 -13.44
CA LEU A 214 17.56 -28.97 -14.71
C LEU A 214 18.81 -29.76 -15.16
N SER A 215 18.63 -30.99 -15.63
CA SER A 215 19.71 -31.73 -16.26
C SER A 215 19.26 -32.58 -17.44
N SER A 216 20.13 -32.72 -18.45
CA SER A 216 19.86 -33.50 -19.65
C SER A 216 21.18 -33.95 -20.30
N PRO A 217 21.22 -35.14 -20.87
CA PRO A 217 22.36 -35.56 -21.72
C PRO A 217 22.37 -34.85 -23.09
N GLN A 218 21.27 -34.15 -23.46
CA GLN A 218 21.13 -33.45 -24.74
C GLN A 218 20.97 -31.97 -24.52
N LEU A 219 21.89 -31.15 -25.02
CA LEU A 219 21.89 -29.71 -24.89
C LEU A 219 20.64 -29.06 -25.50
N GLU A 220 20.19 -29.59 -26.66
CA GLU A 220 18.99 -29.08 -27.34
C GLU A 220 17.74 -29.25 -26.49
N ASN A 221 17.57 -30.40 -25.83
CA ASN A 221 16.43 -30.65 -24.94
C ASN A 221 16.50 -29.76 -23.69
N LEU A 222 17.71 -29.55 -23.12
CA LEU A 222 17.89 -28.64 -21.99
C LEU A 222 17.53 -27.21 -22.37
N ASN A 223 18.02 -26.73 -23.52
CA ASN A 223 17.72 -25.37 -23.98
C ASN A 223 16.22 -25.18 -24.27
N ARG A 224 15.58 -26.21 -24.85
CA ARG A 224 14.11 -26.18 -25.03
C ARG A 224 13.36 -26.15 -23.70
N GLN A 225 13.83 -26.85 -22.66
CA GLN A 225 13.24 -26.80 -21.32
C GLN A 225 13.45 -25.42 -20.69
N LEU A 226 14.57 -24.76 -20.92
CA LEU A 226 14.84 -23.41 -20.43
C LEU A 226 13.86 -22.36 -20.99
N GLU A 227 13.27 -22.57 -22.16
CA GLU A 227 12.23 -21.72 -22.73
C GLU A 227 10.89 -21.79 -21.94
N PHE A 228 10.69 -22.84 -21.15
CA PHE A 228 9.46 -23.08 -20.38
C PHE A 228 9.60 -22.77 -18.89
N ILE A 229 10.66 -22.11 -18.46
CA ILE A 229 10.84 -21.74 -17.07
C ILE A 229 9.83 -20.65 -16.68
N VAL A 230 9.06 -20.93 -15.64
CA VAL A 230 8.07 -20.02 -15.05
C VAL A 230 8.59 -19.56 -13.70
N TYR A 231 8.67 -18.26 -13.52
CA TYR A 231 8.87 -17.63 -12.21
C TYR A 231 7.54 -17.15 -11.66
N THR A 232 7.26 -17.40 -10.39
CA THR A 232 6.08 -16.94 -9.67
C THR A 232 6.48 -16.06 -8.50
N ASN A 233 6.02 -14.81 -8.50
CA ASN A 233 6.22 -13.92 -7.36
C ASN A 233 5.27 -14.30 -6.22
N THR A 234 5.79 -14.57 -5.02
CA THR A 234 5.03 -15.07 -3.85
C THR A 234 4.67 -13.99 -2.83
N ARG A 235 5.12 -12.74 -3.03
CA ARG A 235 4.90 -11.64 -2.09
C ARG A 235 4.28 -10.44 -2.77
N PHE A 236 3.30 -9.80 -2.11
CA PHE A 236 2.73 -8.54 -2.57
C PHE A 236 3.60 -7.37 -2.14
N HIS A 237 4.72 -7.19 -2.85
CA HIS A 237 5.64 -6.07 -2.62
C HIS A 237 5.89 -5.32 -3.93
N PRO A 238 4.96 -4.46 -4.38
CA PRO A 238 5.15 -3.67 -5.60
C PRO A 238 6.36 -2.73 -5.48
N ASN A 239 7.00 -2.48 -6.62
CA ASN A 239 8.21 -1.66 -6.75
C ASN A 239 9.43 -2.22 -6.01
N THR A 240 9.53 -3.53 -5.93
CA THR A 240 10.69 -4.28 -5.44
C THR A 240 11.29 -5.13 -6.56
N ALA A 241 12.37 -5.80 -6.26
CA ALA A 241 13.02 -6.71 -7.19
C ALA A 241 13.41 -8.01 -6.48
N ASP A 242 13.37 -9.11 -7.22
CA ASP A 242 13.99 -10.39 -6.86
C ASP A 242 15.24 -10.58 -7.69
N THR A 243 16.27 -11.18 -7.12
CA THR A 243 17.48 -11.53 -7.85
C THR A 243 17.50 -13.03 -8.11
N VAL A 244 17.63 -13.39 -9.36
CA VAL A 244 17.80 -14.79 -9.79
C VAL A 244 19.26 -15.05 -10.08
N LEU A 245 19.81 -16.08 -9.44
CA LEU A 245 21.11 -16.63 -9.74
C LEU A 245 20.92 -17.78 -10.72
N LEU A 246 21.64 -17.74 -11.82
CA LEU A 246 21.74 -18.78 -12.84
C LEU A 246 23.14 -19.39 -12.77
N ASP A 247 23.24 -20.70 -12.60
CA ASP A 247 24.50 -21.41 -12.38
C ASP A 247 24.61 -22.63 -13.29
N THR A 248 25.78 -22.86 -13.84
CA THR A 248 26.15 -24.07 -14.58
C THR A 248 27.65 -24.31 -14.48
N ASP A 249 28.08 -25.47 -14.00
CA ASP A 249 29.46 -25.96 -14.05
C ASP A 249 30.56 -24.91 -13.80
N GLY A 250 30.40 -24.11 -12.74
CA GLY A 250 31.33 -23.05 -12.33
C GLY A 250 31.16 -21.71 -13.05
N HIS A 251 30.17 -21.57 -13.93
CA HIS A 251 29.75 -20.28 -14.49
C HIS A 251 28.49 -19.80 -13.81
N GLN A 252 28.52 -18.55 -13.33
CA GLN A 252 27.39 -17.94 -12.67
C GLN A 252 27.00 -16.63 -13.35
N ALA A 253 25.71 -16.41 -13.46
CA ALA A 253 25.13 -15.16 -13.89
C ALA A 253 23.98 -14.78 -12.96
N SER A 254 23.64 -13.50 -12.90
CA SER A 254 22.48 -13.05 -12.16
C SER A 254 21.69 -12.05 -12.97
N PHE A 255 20.37 -12.10 -12.84
CA PHE A 255 19.46 -11.13 -13.43
C PHE A 255 18.34 -10.75 -12.45
N THR A 256 17.70 -9.65 -12.73
CA THR A 256 16.69 -9.09 -11.85
C THR A 256 15.29 -9.36 -12.38
N ILE A 257 14.38 -9.79 -11.51
CA ILE A 257 12.95 -9.82 -11.75
C ILE A 257 12.29 -8.66 -11.01
N LYS A 258 11.87 -7.64 -11.76
CA LYS A 258 11.24 -6.42 -11.24
C LYS A 258 9.77 -6.68 -10.93
N VAL A 259 9.39 -6.54 -9.66
CA VAL A 259 8.01 -6.76 -9.20
C VAL A 259 7.29 -5.42 -9.23
N ARG A 260 6.57 -5.13 -10.30
CA ARG A 260 5.88 -3.84 -10.48
C ARG A 260 4.70 -3.92 -11.44
N TYR A 261 3.83 -2.91 -11.35
CA TYR A 261 2.83 -2.66 -12.37
C TYR A 261 3.47 -1.79 -13.47
N ARG A 262 3.50 -2.31 -14.68
CA ARG A 262 4.03 -1.56 -15.83
C ARG A 262 3.09 -0.39 -16.13
N VAL A 263 3.63 0.82 -16.15
CA VAL A 263 2.91 2.02 -16.53
C VAL A 263 3.15 2.28 -18.01
N THR A 264 2.07 2.34 -18.77
CA THR A 264 2.12 2.78 -20.17
C THR A 264 1.62 4.23 -20.23
N PRO A 265 2.44 5.19 -20.67
CA PRO A 265 1.99 6.56 -20.84
C PRO A 265 0.80 6.63 -21.79
N ARG A 266 -0.23 7.37 -21.41
CA ARG A 266 -1.45 7.57 -22.20
C ARG A 266 -1.81 9.04 -22.26
N LEU A 267 -2.33 9.47 -23.40
CA LEU A 267 -2.96 10.76 -23.56
C LEU A 267 -4.48 10.61 -23.39
N TYR A 268 -5.07 11.52 -22.66
CA TYR A 268 -6.50 11.53 -22.39
C TYR A 268 -7.12 12.83 -22.91
N ASN A 269 -8.30 12.73 -23.49
CA ASN A 269 -9.07 13.90 -23.88
C ASN A 269 -9.82 14.42 -22.64
N SER A 270 -9.37 15.56 -22.12
CA SER A 270 -9.94 16.19 -20.93
C SER A 270 -11.26 16.93 -21.16
N GLY A 271 -11.72 17.03 -22.40
CA GLY A 271 -12.91 17.81 -22.76
C GLY A 271 -12.57 19.15 -23.38
N SER A 272 -13.55 20.06 -23.42
CA SER A 272 -13.40 21.42 -23.92
C SER A 272 -12.90 22.37 -22.81
N GLU A 273 -12.48 23.58 -23.19
CA GLU A 273 -12.08 24.63 -22.24
C GLU A 273 -13.22 25.06 -21.31
N GLU A 274 -14.48 24.76 -21.64
CA GLU A 274 -15.67 25.13 -20.86
C GLU A 274 -16.04 24.13 -19.76
N GLY A 275 -15.43 22.91 -19.72
CA GLY A 275 -15.69 21.93 -18.68
C GLY A 275 -15.09 20.55 -18.92
N TYR A 276 -14.88 19.81 -17.85
CA TYR A 276 -14.34 18.46 -17.92
C TYR A 276 -15.39 17.45 -18.42
N ASN A 277 -15.01 16.61 -19.36
CA ASN A 277 -15.81 15.45 -19.72
C ASN A 277 -15.59 14.32 -18.70
N VAL A 278 -16.38 14.31 -17.62
CA VAL A 278 -16.26 13.33 -16.54
C VAL A 278 -16.34 11.90 -17.07
N SER A 279 -17.24 11.61 -18.00
CA SER A 279 -17.39 10.25 -18.56
C SER A 279 -16.19 9.78 -19.37
N ALA A 280 -15.42 10.70 -19.97
CA ALA A 280 -14.18 10.36 -20.68
C ALA A 280 -12.97 10.24 -19.75
N LEU A 281 -12.98 10.97 -18.64
CA LEU A 281 -11.85 11.02 -17.70
C LEU A 281 -11.95 10.06 -16.52
N VAL A 282 -13.15 9.70 -16.11
CA VAL A 282 -13.42 9.00 -14.83
C VAL A 282 -14.16 7.69 -15.07
N THR A 283 -13.68 6.64 -14.45
CA THR A 283 -14.43 5.40 -14.23
C THR A 283 -14.73 5.27 -12.75
N ILE A 284 -15.98 4.97 -12.41
CA ILE A 284 -16.38 4.67 -11.03
C ILE A 284 -16.12 3.19 -10.77
N ALA A 285 -15.37 2.88 -9.72
CA ALA A 285 -15.07 1.52 -9.32
C ALA A 285 -15.64 1.23 -7.93
N THR A 286 -16.29 0.09 -7.79
CA THR A 286 -16.86 -0.38 -6.52
C THR A 286 -16.67 -1.88 -6.35
N LYS A 287 -16.82 -2.35 -5.12
CA LYS A 287 -16.81 -3.77 -4.79
C LYS A 287 -18.03 -4.11 -3.96
N THR A 288 -18.79 -5.12 -4.37
CA THR A 288 -19.94 -5.62 -3.61
C THR A 288 -19.70 -7.02 -3.04
N PHE A 289 -20.43 -7.34 -1.99
CA PHE A 289 -20.51 -8.67 -1.38
C PHE A 289 -21.87 -8.83 -0.70
N LEU A 290 -22.77 -9.57 -1.30
CA LEU A 290 -24.11 -9.90 -0.78
C LEU A 290 -25.03 -8.68 -0.53
N ARG A 291 -24.74 -7.49 -1.07
CA ARG A 291 -25.50 -6.25 -0.83
C ARG A 291 -26.07 -5.62 -2.10
N TYR A 292 -26.74 -6.41 -2.92
CA TYR A 292 -27.23 -5.98 -4.24
C TYR A 292 -28.29 -4.88 -4.19
N ASP A 293 -29.10 -4.81 -3.13
CA ASP A 293 -30.02 -3.70 -2.87
C ASP A 293 -29.25 -2.37 -2.81
N LYS A 294 -28.18 -2.34 -2.02
CA LYS A 294 -27.34 -1.15 -1.87
C LYS A 294 -26.61 -0.80 -3.17
N LEU A 295 -26.08 -1.81 -3.85
CA LEU A 295 -25.42 -1.62 -5.12
C LEU A 295 -26.35 -1.01 -6.18
N ARG A 296 -27.63 -1.44 -6.22
CA ARG A 296 -28.63 -0.87 -7.14
C ARG A 296 -28.94 0.59 -6.80
N ASP A 297 -29.11 0.90 -5.50
CA ASP A 297 -29.30 2.29 -5.03
C ASP A 297 -28.11 3.18 -5.44
N LEU A 298 -26.88 2.68 -5.28
CA LEU A 298 -25.68 3.38 -5.73
C LEU A 298 -25.72 3.64 -7.23
N ILE A 299 -25.97 2.61 -8.05
CA ILE A 299 -25.99 2.72 -9.52
C ILE A 299 -27.06 3.71 -9.97
N GLU A 300 -28.28 3.62 -9.42
CA GLU A 300 -29.37 4.54 -9.73
C GLU A 300 -28.99 5.98 -9.39
N SER A 301 -28.40 6.21 -8.22
CA SER A 301 -27.96 7.53 -7.82
C SER A 301 -26.85 8.09 -8.71
N ILE A 302 -25.90 7.26 -9.15
CA ILE A 302 -24.88 7.65 -10.11
C ILE A 302 -25.52 8.06 -11.45
N ARG A 303 -26.41 7.24 -12.00
CA ARG A 303 -27.06 7.49 -13.30
C ARG A 303 -27.88 8.78 -13.33
N LYS A 304 -28.41 9.19 -12.18
CA LYS A 304 -29.14 10.46 -12.05
C LYS A 304 -28.27 11.67 -12.33
N PHE A 305 -26.99 11.65 -11.96
CA PHE A 305 -26.06 12.78 -12.08
C PHE A 305 -25.02 12.58 -13.20
N TYR A 306 -24.63 11.33 -13.45
CA TYR A 306 -23.60 10.92 -14.42
C TYR A 306 -24.11 9.76 -15.27
N PRO A 307 -25.00 10.00 -16.24
CA PRO A 307 -25.70 8.94 -16.97
C PRO A 307 -24.79 8.07 -17.83
N THR A 308 -23.67 8.58 -18.30
CA THR A 308 -22.77 7.92 -19.25
C THR A 308 -21.43 7.50 -18.66
N VAL A 309 -21.20 7.74 -17.37
CA VAL A 309 -19.93 7.34 -16.73
C VAL A 309 -19.83 5.82 -16.64
N SER A 310 -18.66 5.27 -16.92
CA SER A 310 -18.42 3.83 -16.77
C SER A 310 -18.38 3.44 -15.30
N ILE A 311 -19.05 2.31 -14.97
CA ILE A 311 -19.05 1.72 -13.61
C ILE A 311 -18.48 0.31 -13.70
N ILE A 312 -17.44 0.05 -12.92
CA ILE A 312 -16.82 -1.27 -12.79
C ILE A 312 -17.15 -1.83 -11.41
N ILE A 313 -17.70 -3.03 -11.38
CA ILE A 313 -18.13 -3.73 -10.18
C ILE A 313 -17.30 -5.00 -10.02
N ALA A 314 -16.61 -5.17 -8.91
CA ALA A 314 -16.02 -6.44 -8.49
C ALA A 314 -16.95 -7.10 -7.46
N ASP A 315 -17.22 -8.38 -7.63
CA ASP A 315 -18.19 -9.13 -6.84
C ASP A 315 -17.64 -10.49 -6.44
N ASP A 316 -17.50 -10.74 -5.14
CA ASP A 316 -17.05 -12.02 -4.59
C ASP A 316 -18.14 -12.74 -3.77
N SER A 317 -19.41 -12.52 -4.11
CA SER A 317 -20.55 -13.22 -3.53
C SER A 317 -20.59 -14.69 -3.97
N ASP A 318 -21.17 -15.55 -3.14
CA ASP A 318 -21.34 -17.00 -3.42
C ASP A 318 -22.36 -17.27 -4.54
N LYS A 319 -23.40 -16.46 -4.60
CA LYS A 319 -24.46 -16.51 -5.63
C LYS A 319 -24.59 -15.13 -6.25
N PRO A 320 -23.73 -14.78 -7.21
CA PRO A 320 -23.72 -13.45 -7.78
C PRO A 320 -24.98 -13.19 -8.60
N GLU A 321 -25.64 -12.06 -8.34
CA GLU A 321 -26.70 -11.55 -9.18
C GLU A 321 -26.11 -10.80 -10.36
N LYS A 322 -26.59 -11.09 -11.57
CA LYS A 322 -26.10 -10.41 -12.76
C LYS A 322 -26.57 -8.96 -12.81
N ILE A 323 -25.65 -8.02 -12.66
CA ILE A 323 -25.90 -6.58 -12.81
C ILE A 323 -25.57 -6.19 -14.26
N GLN A 324 -26.57 -5.68 -14.98
CA GLN A 324 -26.44 -5.28 -16.39
C GLN A 324 -26.96 -3.87 -16.58
N GLY A 325 -26.42 -3.17 -17.54
CA GLY A 325 -26.85 -1.83 -17.94
C GLY A 325 -25.83 -1.16 -18.86
N PRO A 326 -26.19 -0.05 -19.49
CA PRO A 326 -25.25 0.72 -20.28
C PRO A 326 -24.11 1.23 -19.41
N PHE A 327 -22.89 1.14 -19.90
CA PHE A 327 -21.67 1.56 -19.20
C PHE A 327 -21.46 0.88 -17.84
N ILE A 328 -21.87 -0.39 -17.69
CA ILE A 328 -21.64 -1.21 -16.50
C ILE A 328 -20.85 -2.45 -16.90
N GLU A 329 -19.75 -2.67 -16.20
CA GLU A 329 -18.93 -3.87 -16.26
C GLU A 329 -18.99 -4.59 -14.92
N HIS A 330 -19.43 -5.84 -14.90
CA HIS A 330 -19.58 -6.65 -13.69
C HIS A 330 -18.66 -7.86 -13.74
N TYR A 331 -17.69 -7.90 -12.84
CA TYR A 331 -16.66 -8.94 -12.75
C TYR A 331 -16.92 -9.83 -11.52
N ILE A 332 -17.23 -11.10 -11.78
CA ILE A 332 -17.46 -12.10 -10.74
C ILE A 332 -16.15 -12.74 -10.35
N MET A 333 -15.89 -12.78 -9.05
CA MET A 333 -14.70 -13.36 -8.44
C MET A 333 -15.05 -14.65 -7.70
N PRO A 334 -14.07 -15.52 -7.40
CA PRO A 334 -14.29 -16.60 -6.46
C PRO A 334 -14.78 -16.08 -5.11
N PHE A 335 -15.68 -16.85 -4.47
CA PHE A 335 -16.32 -16.47 -3.22
C PHE A 335 -15.34 -16.06 -2.11
N GLY A 336 -15.62 -14.95 -1.45
CA GLY A 336 -14.95 -14.53 -0.23
C GLY A 336 -13.48 -14.12 -0.39
N LYS A 337 -13.02 -13.72 -1.59
CA LYS A 337 -11.64 -13.25 -1.83
C LYS A 337 -11.29 -11.97 -1.08
N GLY A 338 -12.30 -11.24 -0.64
CA GLY A 338 -12.13 -10.09 0.23
C GLY A 338 -12.01 -8.76 -0.51
N TRP A 339 -11.95 -7.71 0.28
CA TRP A 339 -12.12 -6.35 -0.21
C TRP A 339 -10.96 -5.90 -1.10
N PHE A 340 -9.72 -6.11 -0.69
CA PHE A 340 -8.57 -5.64 -1.45
C PHE A 340 -8.33 -6.41 -2.75
N ALA A 341 -8.64 -7.71 -2.77
CA ALA A 341 -8.64 -8.46 -4.02
C ALA A 341 -9.66 -7.89 -5.02
N GLY A 342 -10.87 -7.56 -4.54
CA GLY A 342 -11.89 -6.90 -5.35
C GLY A 342 -11.48 -5.50 -5.84
N ARG A 343 -10.81 -4.70 -5.00
CA ARG A 343 -10.26 -3.40 -5.40
C ARG A 343 -9.22 -3.54 -6.52
N ASN A 344 -8.27 -4.45 -6.35
CA ASN A 344 -7.26 -4.71 -7.38
C ASN A 344 -7.90 -5.11 -8.71
N LEU A 345 -8.88 -6.01 -8.68
CA LEU A 345 -9.59 -6.42 -9.89
C LEU A 345 -10.29 -5.23 -10.54
N ALA A 346 -11.14 -4.51 -9.80
CA ALA A 346 -11.89 -3.38 -10.35
C ALA A 346 -10.96 -2.32 -10.96
N ILE A 347 -9.92 -1.93 -10.23
CA ILE A 347 -8.97 -0.90 -10.68
C ILE A 347 -8.13 -1.38 -11.86
N SER A 348 -7.82 -2.67 -11.96
CA SER A 348 -7.07 -3.23 -13.11
C SER A 348 -7.83 -3.12 -14.44
N GLN A 349 -9.15 -2.99 -14.38
CA GLN A 349 -10.00 -2.86 -15.56
C GLN A 349 -10.22 -1.38 -15.98
N VAL A 350 -9.82 -0.42 -15.14
CA VAL A 350 -9.99 1.00 -15.43
C VAL A 350 -9.08 1.44 -16.55
N THR A 351 -9.64 2.04 -17.59
CA THR A 351 -8.91 2.56 -18.76
C THR A 351 -8.86 4.08 -18.83
N THR A 352 -9.65 4.76 -18.00
CA THR A 352 -9.69 6.23 -17.93
C THR A 352 -8.53 6.79 -17.10
N LYS A 353 -8.30 8.11 -17.21
CA LYS A 353 -7.24 8.82 -16.48
C LYS A 353 -7.39 8.68 -14.96
N TYR A 354 -8.63 8.75 -14.50
CA TYR A 354 -8.98 8.71 -13.08
C TYR A 354 -9.91 7.55 -12.76
N VAL A 355 -9.74 7.00 -11.58
CA VAL A 355 -10.67 6.09 -10.93
C VAL A 355 -11.31 6.80 -9.74
N LEU A 356 -12.65 6.81 -9.68
CA LEU A 356 -13.40 7.21 -8.50
C LEU A 356 -13.77 5.95 -7.72
N TRP A 357 -13.14 5.75 -6.55
CA TRP A 357 -13.50 4.65 -5.67
C TRP A 357 -14.69 5.03 -4.79
N VAL A 358 -15.70 4.17 -4.76
CA VAL A 358 -16.89 4.32 -3.91
C VAL A 358 -17.26 2.99 -3.27
N ASP A 359 -17.79 3.03 -2.04
CA ASP A 359 -18.38 1.85 -1.42
C ASP A 359 -19.79 1.59 -1.99
N ASP A 360 -20.22 0.32 -2.00
CA ASP A 360 -21.49 -0.11 -2.60
C ASP A 360 -22.75 0.38 -1.86
N ASP A 361 -22.57 1.07 -0.71
CA ASP A 361 -23.64 1.69 0.08
C ASP A 361 -23.61 3.23 0.07
N PHE A 362 -22.93 3.83 -0.91
CA PHE A 362 -22.93 5.28 -1.12
C PHE A 362 -24.09 5.72 -2.03
N ILE A 363 -24.53 6.96 -1.84
CA ILE A 363 -25.62 7.59 -2.61
C ILE A 363 -25.13 8.93 -3.15
N PHE A 364 -25.11 9.08 -4.46
CA PHE A 364 -24.77 10.32 -5.14
C PHE A 364 -25.89 11.34 -4.94
N THR A 365 -25.50 12.58 -4.74
CA THR A 365 -26.42 13.71 -4.51
C THR A 365 -25.98 14.90 -5.36
N ALA A 366 -26.75 15.99 -5.37
CA ALA A 366 -26.34 17.23 -6.04
C ALA A 366 -25.04 17.83 -5.48
N ASN A 367 -24.60 17.41 -4.30
CA ASN A 367 -23.32 17.81 -3.68
C ASN A 367 -22.15 16.89 -4.07
N THR A 368 -22.42 15.81 -4.79
CA THR A 368 -21.39 14.85 -5.25
C THR A 368 -20.81 15.34 -6.59
N LYS A 369 -20.12 16.48 -6.55
CA LYS A 369 -19.57 17.15 -7.75
C LYS A 369 -18.20 16.58 -8.09
N VAL A 370 -18.17 15.50 -8.89
CA VAL A 370 -16.93 14.82 -9.30
C VAL A 370 -16.01 15.75 -10.09
N GLU A 371 -16.58 16.70 -10.85
CA GLU A 371 -15.85 17.71 -11.63
C GLU A 371 -14.89 18.53 -10.78
N LYS A 372 -15.26 18.82 -9.53
CA LYS A 372 -14.39 19.53 -8.59
C LYS A 372 -13.16 18.70 -8.19
N LEU A 373 -13.33 17.39 -7.98
CA LEU A 373 -12.21 16.51 -7.69
C LEU A 373 -11.28 16.38 -8.92
N VAL A 374 -11.86 16.33 -10.11
CA VAL A 374 -11.09 16.36 -11.38
C VAL A 374 -10.31 17.66 -11.48
N ASP A 375 -10.93 18.81 -11.22
CA ASP A 375 -10.28 20.12 -11.28
C ASP A 375 -9.09 20.24 -10.33
N VAL A 376 -9.23 19.70 -9.11
CA VAL A 376 -8.12 19.62 -8.15
C VAL A 376 -6.95 18.80 -8.70
N LEU A 377 -7.21 17.61 -9.25
CA LEU A 377 -6.16 16.73 -9.80
C LEU A 377 -5.53 17.26 -11.10
N GLU A 378 -6.27 18.03 -11.89
CA GLU A 378 -5.74 18.64 -13.13
C GLU A 378 -4.86 19.86 -12.83
N LYS A 379 -5.17 20.63 -11.78
CA LYS A 379 -4.50 21.89 -11.47
C LYS A 379 -3.46 21.78 -10.35
N THR A 380 -3.27 20.60 -9.76
CA THR A 380 -2.29 20.38 -8.69
C THR A 380 -1.40 19.18 -8.99
N SER A 381 -0.35 19.00 -8.20
CA SER A 381 0.51 17.81 -8.23
C SER A 381 -0.05 16.63 -7.42
N LEU A 382 -1.32 16.67 -7.00
CA LEU A 382 -1.94 15.59 -6.28
C LEU A 382 -2.17 14.36 -7.16
N ASP A 383 -2.03 13.19 -6.58
CA ASP A 383 -2.31 11.90 -7.20
C ASP A 383 -3.69 11.36 -6.80
N LEU A 384 -4.19 11.80 -5.64
CA LEU A 384 -5.45 11.35 -5.07
C LEU A 384 -6.13 12.46 -4.27
N VAL A 385 -7.44 12.59 -4.39
CA VAL A 385 -8.24 13.52 -3.60
C VAL A 385 -9.51 12.87 -3.10
N GLY A 386 -9.72 12.88 -1.77
CA GLY A 386 -10.93 12.38 -1.13
C GLY A 386 -12.01 13.44 -1.01
N GLY A 387 -13.26 13.02 -1.02
CA GLY A 387 -14.40 13.83 -0.65
C GLY A 387 -14.84 13.59 0.79
N ALA A 388 -16.02 14.14 1.12
CA ALA A 388 -16.68 13.94 2.40
C ALA A 388 -17.84 12.95 2.30
N VAL A 389 -18.14 12.27 3.38
CA VAL A 389 -19.25 11.33 3.50
C VAL A 389 -20.28 11.90 4.48
N ARG A 390 -21.55 11.99 4.05
CA ARG A 390 -22.67 12.43 4.90
C ARG A 390 -23.46 11.23 5.37
N GLU A 391 -23.46 11.02 6.66
CA GLU A 391 -24.27 10.01 7.32
C GLU A 391 -25.77 10.41 7.33
N VAL A 392 -26.64 9.43 7.51
CA VAL A 392 -28.11 9.64 7.57
C VAL A 392 -28.52 10.61 8.69
N THR A 393 -27.71 10.68 9.74
CA THR A 393 -27.90 11.63 10.84
C THR A 393 -27.65 13.09 10.46
N GLY A 394 -27.17 13.34 9.22
CA GLY A 394 -26.74 14.67 8.75
C GLY A 394 -25.30 15.02 9.07
N TYR A 395 -24.63 14.23 9.91
CA TYR A 395 -23.21 14.41 10.20
C TYR A 395 -22.36 14.17 8.94
N THR A 396 -21.47 15.09 8.64
CA THR A 396 -20.56 15.00 7.50
C THR A 396 -19.13 14.87 7.99
N ALA A 397 -18.43 13.85 7.52
CA ALA A 397 -17.05 13.54 7.89
C ALA A 397 -16.12 13.53 6.68
N THR A 398 -14.91 14.04 6.84
CA THR A 398 -13.86 14.04 5.81
C THR A 398 -12.82 12.97 6.02
N PHE A 399 -12.76 12.35 7.20
CA PHE A 399 -11.84 11.25 7.55
C PHE A 399 -10.37 11.47 7.14
N ARG A 400 -9.85 12.64 7.39
CA ARG A 400 -8.47 13.05 7.12
C ARG A 400 -7.54 12.44 8.14
N GLN A 401 -6.46 11.83 7.66
CA GLN A 401 -5.46 11.17 8.50
C GLN A 401 -4.07 11.75 8.24
N LYS A 402 -3.34 12.03 9.30
CA LYS A 402 -1.90 12.25 9.28
C LYS A 402 -1.22 10.95 9.71
N ILE A 403 -0.27 10.49 8.92
CA ILE A 403 0.45 9.25 9.17
C ILE A 403 1.93 9.58 9.34
N SER A 404 2.49 9.25 10.49
CA SER A 404 3.92 9.36 10.74
C SER A 404 4.52 8.00 11.06
N VAL A 405 5.76 7.81 10.64
CA VAL A 405 6.51 6.57 10.84
C VAL A 405 7.73 6.88 11.68
N GLU A 406 7.86 6.19 12.80
CA GLU A 406 9.06 6.21 13.65
C GLU A 406 9.87 4.95 13.38
N SER A 407 11.13 5.13 12.99
CA SER A 407 12.03 4.00 12.71
C SER A 407 12.33 3.23 14.01
N GLY A 408 12.05 1.94 14.00
CA GLY A 408 12.25 1.04 15.14
C GLY A 408 13.46 0.13 15.01
N GLY A 409 14.34 0.37 14.03
CA GLY A 409 15.53 -0.43 13.79
C GLY A 409 15.20 -1.85 13.36
N GLU A 410 15.94 -2.83 13.87
CA GLU A 410 15.80 -4.25 13.46
C GLU A 410 14.46 -4.90 13.83
N GLU A 411 13.72 -4.33 14.76
CA GLU A 411 12.42 -4.88 15.20
C GLU A 411 11.23 -4.40 14.35
N GLY A 412 11.44 -3.41 13.49
CA GLY A 412 10.40 -2.78 12.68
C GLY A 412 9.97 -1.41 13.18
N ASP A 413 9.18 -0.70 12.38
CA ASP A 413 8.77 0.68 12.61
C ASP A 413 7.54 0.79 13.51
N CYS A 414 7.34 1.95 14.13
CA CYS A 414 6.09 2.36 14.76
C CYS A 414 5.32 3.32 13.86
N ILE A 415 4.03 3.09 13.68
CA ILE A 415 3.15 3.98 12.90
C ILE A 415 2.20 4.72 13.84
N HIS A 416 2.12 6.03 13.63
CA HIS A 416 1.22 6.91 14.37
C HIS A 416 0.23 7.52 13.40
N ILE A 417 -1.06 7.26 13.63
CA ILE A 417 -2.16 7.72 12.79
C ILE A 417 -2.99 8.70 13.61
N ARG A 418 -3.11 9.93 13.15
CA ARG A 418 -3.86 11.00 13.82
C ARG A 418 -4.86 11.61 12.88
N LYS A 419 -6.00 12.02 13.40
CA LYS A 419 -6.95 12.86 12.65
C LYS A 419 -6.33 14.21 12.36
N GLY A 420 -6.45 14.68 11.12
CA GLY A 420 -5.94 16.01 10.75
C GLY A 420 -5.43 16.11 9.32
N TYR A 421 -4.82 17.24 9.03
CA TYR A 421 -4.25 17.58 7.73
C TYR A 421 -2.98 18.42 7.91
N HIS A 422 -2.20 18.59 6.86
CA HIS A 422 -0.95 19.33 6.91
C HIS A 422 -1.14 20.82 6.64
N HIS A 423 -1.70 21.17 5.48
CA HIS A 423 -1.96 22.55 5.07
C HIS A 423 -3.07 22.64 4.02
N ASP A 424 -3.57 23.84 3.79
CA ASP A 424 -4.58 24.13 2.77
C ASP A 424 -3.97 24.10 1.36
N ILE A 425 -4.78 23.74 0.38
CA ILE A 425 -4.37 23.74 -1.03
C ILE A 425 -4.66 25.12 -1.62
N GLN A 426 -3.62 25.79 -2.11
CA GLN A 426 -3.76 27.12 -2.72
C GLN A 426 -4.71 27.07 -3.93
N GLY A 427 -5.67 27.99 -3.98
CA GLY A 427 -6.68 28.04 -5.03
C GLY A 427 -7.91 27.13 -4.80
N PHE A 428 -7.89 26.28 -3.76
CA PHE A 428 -8.97 25.34 -3.43
C PHE A 428 -9.35 25.44 -1.93
N PRO A 429 -10.16 26.44 -1.54
CA PRO A 429 -10.35 26.81 -0.13
C PRO A 429 -10.95 25.72 0.76
N ASN A 430 -11.61 24.71 0.18
CA ASN A 430 -12.20 23.60 0.93
C ASN A 430 -11.37 22.31 0.86
N CYS A 431 -10.16 22.40 0.31
CA CYS A 431 -9.29 21.25 0.09
C CYS A 431 -7.97 21.41 0.85
N VAL A 432 -7.47 20.31 1.40
CA VAL A 432 -6.26 20.27 2.22
C VAL A 432 -5.38 19.09 1.83
N ILE A 433 -4.09 19.17 2.17
CA ILE A 433 -3.13 18.05 2.04
C ILE A 433 -3.23 17.17 3.29
N THR A 434 -3.26 15.86 3.09
CA THR A 434 -3.34 14.83 4.14
C THR A 434 -2.60 13.58 3.70
N ASP A 435 -2.39 12.59 4.58
CA ASP A 435 -1.70 11.34 4.20
C ASP A 435 -2.68 10.20 3.88
N GLY A 436 -3.92 10.32 4.33
CA GLY A 436 -4.94 9.31 4.09
C GLY A 436 -6.35 9.85 4.15
N VAL A 437 -7.24 9.22 3.38
CA VAL A 437 -8.68 9.51 3.31
C VAL A 437 -9.48 8.22 3.34
N ILE A 438 -10.79 8.33 3.49
CA ILE A 438 -11.66 7.15 3.41
C ILE A 438 -12.09 6.85 1.97
N ASN A 439 -12.82 5.80 1.82
CA ASN A 439 -13.37 5.10 0.66
C ASN A 439 -14.20 5.92 -0.38
N PHE A 440 -14.12 7.23 -0.35
CA PHE A 440 -14.65 8.12 -1.37
C PHE A 440 -13.53 9.02 -1.85
N PHE A 441 -12.87 8.60 -2.91
CA PHE A 441 -11.75 9.34 -3.48
C PHE A 441 -11.64 9.18 -5.00
N LEU A 442 -11.21 10.25 -5.65
CA LEU A 442 -10.77 10.26 -7.05
C LEU A 442 -9.24 10.18 -7.07
N ALA A 443 -8.69 9.32 -7.90
CA ALA A 443 -7.24 9.15 -7.99
C ALA A 443 -6.77 8.91 -9.43
N ARG A 444 -5.51 9.24 -9.72
CA ARG A 444 -4.85 8.85 -10.96
C ARG A 444 -4.76 7.33 -11.02
N THR A 445 -5.33 6.75 -12.07
CA THR A 445 -5.45 5.30 -12.23
C THR A 445 -4.09 4.60 -12.18
N ASP A 446 -3.09 5.14 -12.89
CA ASP A 446 -1.74 4.61 -12.92
C ASP A 446 -1.07 4.61 -11.54
N LYS A 447 -1.30 5.65 -10.74
CA LYS A 447 -0.73 5.79 -9.40
C LYS A 447 -1.34 4.78 -8.41
N VAL A 448 -2.67 4.60 -8.45
CA VAL A 448 -3.33 3.58 -7.62
C VAL A 448 -2.88 2.18 -8.00
N GLN A 449 -2.74 1.90 -9.31
CA GLN A 449 -2.23 0.62 -9.79
C GLN A 449 -0.78 0.36 -9.36
N GLN A 450 0.08 1.38 -9.31
CA GLN A 450 1.47 1.25 -8.87
C GLN A 450 1.60 0.92 -7.39
N VAL A 451 0.74 1.48 -6.53
CA VAL A 451 0.72 1.16 -5.10
C VAL A 451 0.04 -0.18 -4.87
N GLY A 452 -1.14 -0.39 -5.45
CA GLY A 452 -1.95 -1.58 -5.31
C GLY A 452 -2.51 -1.80 -3.91
N PHE A 453 -3.39 -2.78 -3.76
CA PHE A 453 -3.99 -3.19 -2.49
C PHE A 453 -3.55 -4.61 -2.16
N ASP A 454 -2.97 -4.84 -0.98
CA ASP A 454 -2.50 -6.16 -0.59
C ASP A 454 -3.69 -7.11 -0.34
N PRO A 455 -3.91 -8.13 -1.19
CA PRO A 455 -5.06 -9.02 -1.06
C PRO A 455 -5.01 -9.93 0.18
N SER A 456 -3.86 -10.05 0.85
CA SER A 456 -3.72 -10.79 2.10
C SER A 456 -4.38 -10.07 3.28
N LEU A 457 -4.65 -8.78 3.16
CA LEU A 457 -5.31 -7.93 4.15
C LEU A 457 -6.83 -7.95 3.99
N ALA A 458 -7.50 -8.98 4.36
CA ALA A 458 -8.90 -9.22 4.06
C ALA A 458 -9.83 -8.02 4.31
N ARG A 459 -9.87 -7.45 5.53
CA ARG A 459 -10.81 -6.36 5.88
C ARG A 459 -10.29 -5.32 6.89
N ALA A 460 -9.13 -5.54 7.48
CA ALA A 460 -8.71 -4.76 8.65
C ALA A 460 -7.96 -3.47 8.31
N ALA A 461 -7.71 -3.18 7.04
CA ALA A 461 -6.65 -2.26 6.69
C ALA A 461 -7.04 -1.21 5.64
N HIS A 462 -8.03 -0.37 5.94
CA HIS A 462 -8.35 0.79 5.10
C HIS A 462 -7.16 1.73 4.88
N LEU A 463 -6.24 1.78 5.82
CA LEU A 463 -5.10 2.68 5.81
C LEU A 463 -3.84 2.08 5.20
N GLU A 464 -3.81 0.77 4.98
CA GLU A 464 -2.61 0.12 4.44
C GLU A 464 -2.22 0.66 3.06
N PHE A 465 -3.18 0.88 2.18
CA PHE A 465 -2.94 1.50 0.88
C PHE A 465 -2.24 2.87 1.02
N PHE A 466 -2.65 3.70 1.97
CA PHE A 466 -2.04 5.00 2.21
C PHE A 466 -0.66 4.88 2.84
N MET A 467 -0.45 3.90 3.73
CA MET A 467 0.87 3.63 4.29
C MET A 467 1.86 3.14 3.23
N ASP A 468 1.43 2.30 2.30
CA ASP A 468 2.24 1.88 1.16
C ASP A 468 2.44 2.99 0.14
N GLY A 469 1.53 3.93 0.11
CA GLY A 469 1.57 5.15 -0.68
C GLY A 469 2.46 6.25 -0.12
N LEU A 470 2.91 6.17 1.15
CA LEU A 470 3.77 7.19 1.74
C LEU A 470 5.04 7.38 0.90
N GLY A 471 5.34 8.65 0.57
CA GLY A 471 6.43 9.02 -0.32
C GLY A 471 6.23 8.72 -1.81
N LYS A 472 5.04 8.17 -2.20
CA LYS A 472 4.69 7.86 -3.59
C LYS A 472 3.42 8.56 -4.05
N LEU A 473 2.45 8.74 -3.15
CA LEU A 473 1.17 9.40 -3.41
C LEU A 473 1.12 10.76 -2.71
N HIS A 474 0.72 11.78 -3.46
CA HIS A 474 0.31 13.05 -2.91
C HIS A 474 -1.20 13.05 -2.73
N VAL A 475 -1.65 13.10 -1.47
CA VAL A 475 -3.05 12.93 -1.10
C VAL A 475 -3.67 14.24 -0.63
N GLY A 476 -4.84 14.55 -1.14
CA GLY A 476 -5.67 15.67 -0.69
C GLY A 476 -7.04 15.24 -0.22
N SER A 477 -7.79 16.16 0.37
CA SER A 477 -9.17 15.94 0.81
C SER A 477 -9.98 17.21 0.70
N CYS A 478 -11.13 17.16 0.02
CA CYS A 478 -12.06 18.29 -0.13
C CYS A 478 -13.33 18.05 0.68
N SER A 479 -13.76 19.04 1.48
CA SER A 479 -14.93 18.92 2.37
C SER A 479 -16.25 19.28 1.69
N ASP A 480 -16.22 19.87 0.51
CA ASP A 480 -17.38 20.36 -0.23
C ASP A 480 -17.85 19.45 -1.37
N VAL A 481 -17.16 18.33 -1.60
CA VAL A 481 -17.63 17.24 -2.48
C VAL A 481 -18.15 16.12 -1.60
N ILE A 482 -19.46 15.95 -1.55
CA ILE A 482 -20.11 15.15 -0.51
C ILE A 482 -20.91 14.02 -1.16
N VAL A 483 -20.63 12.77 -0.73
CA VAL A 483 -21.46 11.59 -1.03
C VAL A 483 -22.32 11.25 0.18
N GLY A 484 -23.56 10.82 -0.03
CA GLY A 484 -24.43 10.30 1.03
C GLY A 484 -24.04 8.86 1.37
N HIS A 485 -24.28 8.44 2.60
CA HIS A 485 -24.12 7.08 3.04
C HIS A 485 -25.49 6.47 3.33
N ALA A 486 -25.81 5.33 2.72
CA ALA A 486 -27.06 4.65 2.97
C ALA A 486 -27.16 4.18 4.43
N SER A 487 -28.34 4.27 5.01
CA SER A 487 -28.58 3.96 6.42
C SER A 487 -28.06 2.56 6.81
N LYS A 488 -27.24 2.53 7.87
CA LYS A 488 -26.82 1.31 8.56
C LYS A 488 -27.80 0.89 9.68
N ILE A 489 -28.72 1.78 10.05
CA ILE A 489 -29.67 1.53 11.14
C ILE A 489 -30.80 0.68 10.61
N LYS A 490 -30.69 -0.64 10.78
CA LYS A 490 -31.79 -1.57 10.61
C LYS A 490 -32.09 -2.23 11.94
N LEU A 491 -33.35 -2.26 12.27
CA LEU A 491 -33.81 -2.98 13.47
C LEU A 491 -33.47 -4.48 13.29
N PRO A 492 -33.07 -5.20 14.36
CA PRO A 492 -32.62 -6.58 14.26
C PRO A 492 -33.55 -7.53 13.48
N TRP A 493 -34.86 -7.27 13.57
CA TRP A 493 -35.91 -8.06 12.91
C TRP A 493 -36.15 -7.70 11.45
N THR A 494 -35.54 -6.63 10.93
CA THR A 494 -35.66 -6.22 9.53
C THR A 494 -34.44 -6.64 8.69
N LYS A 495 -33.46 -7.32 9.27
CA LYS A 495 -32.29 -7.80 8.56
C LYS A 495 -32.64 -8.99 7.67
N THR A 496 -32.27 -8.90 6.41
CA THR A 496 -32.36 -10.01 5.46
C THR A 496 -31.32 -11.11 5.77
N GLU A 497 -31.50 -12.32 5.23
CA GLU A 497 -30.51 -13.40 5.42
C GLU A 497 -29.16 -13.04 4.80
N SER A 498 -29.13 -12.32 3.67
CA SER A 498 -27.89 -11.82 3.07
C SER A 498 -27.16 -10.85 3.99
N GLU A 499 -27.89 -9.98 4.70
CA GLU A 499 -27.28 -9.05 5.68
C GLU A 499 -26.77 -9.77 6.93
N LYS A 500 -27.44 -10.81 7.38
CA LYS A 500 -26.95 -11.65 8.49
C LYS A 500 -25.66 -12.36 8.07
N THR A 501 -25.64 -12.92 6.87
CA THR A 501 -24.46 -13.57 6.28
C THR A 501 -23.33 -12.58 6.11
N TYR A 502 -23.60 -11.40 5.53
CA TYR A 502 -22.65 -10.32 5.42
C TYR A 502 -22.03 -9.93 6.77
N THR A 503 -22.87 -9.87 7.82
CA THR A 503 -22.41 -9.51 9.17
C THR A 503 -21.40 -10.53 9.71
N LYS A 504 -21.61 -11.84 9.46
CA LYS A 504 -20.67 -12.91 9.86
C LYS A 504 -19.31 -12.72 9.20
N PHE A 505 -19.27 -12.36 7.91
CA PHE A 505 -18.01 -12.11 7.21
C PHE A 505 -17.36 -10.78 7.58
N ARG A 506 -18.16 -9.77 7.90
CA ARG A 506 -17.65 -8.45 8.32
C ARG A 506 -17.07 -8.48 9.71
N TYR A 507 -17.64 -9.25 10.60
CA TYR A 507 -17.25 -9.36 12.01
C TYR A 507 -17.09 -10.84 12.35
N PRO A 508 -16.02 -11.52 11.87
CA PRO A 508 -15.74 -12.87 12.30
C PRO A 508 -15.59 -12.84 13.81
N SER A 509 -16.30 -13.73 14.48
CA SER A 509 -16.45 -13.92 15.94
C SER A 509 -15.76 -12.90 16.85
N SER A 510 -16.56 -12.31 17.69
CA SER A 510 -16.34 -11.06 18.43
C SER A 510 -15.31 -11.07 19.56
N SER A 511 -14.53 -12.11 19.77
CA SER A 511 -13.49 -12.10 20.82
C SER A 511 -12.25 -11.25 20.46
N ASP A 512 -12.26 -10.46 19.32
CA ASP A 512 -11.02 -10.37 18.61
C ASP A 512 -10.61 -8.99 18.15
N ASN A 513 -10.61 -8.01 19.03
CA ASN A 513 -9.71 -6.88 18.87
C ASN A 513 -8.25 -7.36 18.83
N ASP A 514 -7.92 -8.41 19.58
CA ASP A 514 -6.59 -9.03 19.60
C ASP A 514 -6.27 -9.75 18.28
N VAL A 515 -7.22 -10.47 17.68
CA VAL A 515 -7.01 -11.08 16.37
C VAL A 515 -6.89 -10.02 15.28
N LYS A 516 -7.67 -8.95 15.32
CA LYS A 516 -7.52 -7.83 14.39
C LYS A 516 -6.15 -7.17 14.52
N ALA A 517 -5.70 -6.91 15.74
CA ALA A 517 -4.38 -6.34 15.99
C ALA A 517 -3.27 -7.30 15.53
N LYS A 518 -3.38 -8.60 15.85
CA LYS A 518 -2.44 -9.63 15.39
C LYS A 518 -2.39 -9.67 13.85
N HIS A 519 -3.54 -9.67 13.18
CA HIS A 519 -3.60 -9.63 11.72
C HIS A 519 -2.96 -8.35 11.17
N THR A 520 -3.27 -7.20 11.74
CA THR A 520 -2.67 -5.93 11.33
C THR A 520 -1.15 -5.99 11.42
N PHE A 521 -0.59 -6.43 12.55
CA PHE A 521 0.86 -6.55 12.71
C PHE A 521 1.49 -7.59 11.79
N PHE A 522 0.79 -8.66 11.46
CA PHE A 522 1.31 -9.67 10.53
C PHE A 522 1.35 -9.18 9.09
N TYR A 523 0.33 -8.45 8.65
CA TYR A 523 0.11 -8.16 7.24
C TYR A 523 0.60 -6.79 6.80
N PHE A 524 0.90 -5.87 7.71
CA PHE A 524 1.49 -4.59 7.34
C PHE A 524 2.95 -4.74 6.90
N LYS A 525 3.18 -5.53 5.84
CA LYS A 525 4.44 -5.69 5.12
C LYS A 525 5.65 -5.76 6.04
N ASN A 526 5.48 -6.46 7.18
CA ASN A 526 6.55 -6.73 8.11
C ASN A 526 7.25 -5.49 8.71
N ARG A 527 6.62 -4.31 8.60
CA ARG A 527 7.21 -3.05 9.04
C ARG A 527 6.87 -2.64 10.45
N LEU A 528 5.75 -3.14 10.98
CA LEU A 528 5.23 -2.62 12.24
C LEU A 528 5.65 -3.44 13.43
N LYS A 529 6.22 -2.81 14.45
CA LYS A 529 6.28 -3.31 15.80
C LYS A 529 5.23 -2.65 16.70
N CYS A 530 4.78 -1.45 16.38
CA CYS A 530 3.71 -0.80 17.10
C CYS A 530 2.89 0.14 16.19
N MET A 531 1.66 0.42 16.62
CA MET A 531 0.76 1.34 15.97
C MET A 531 -0.03 2.11 17.03
N THR A 532 -0.16 3.43 16.86
CA THR A 532 -1.10 4.26 17.61
C THR A 532 -2.11 4.90 16.68
N MET A 533 -3.34 5.02 17.13
CA MET A 533 -4.43 5.65 16.39
C MET A 533 -5.25 6.53 17.32
N ASP A 534 -5.41 7.82 16.98
CA ASP A 534 -6.21 8.83 17.70
C ASP A 534 -7.63 8.95 17.12
#